data_4d8d8e76638c867655c4905f3c80c61f
#
_entry.id   4d8d8e76638c867655c4905f3c80c61f
#
_cell.length_a   1.000
_cell.length_b   1.000
_cell.length_c   1.000
_cell.angle_alpha   90.00
_cell.angle_beta   90.00
_cell.angle_gamma   90.00
#
_symmetry.space_group_name_H-M   'P 1'
#
loop_
_entity.id
_entity.type
_entity.pdbx_description
1 polymer ?
#
loop_
_entity_poly.entity_id
_entity_poly.type
_entity_poly.pdbx_seq_one_letter_code
_entity_poly.pdbx_strand_id
1 'polypeptide(L)'
;MKLNNLISECTAYDFKVMLEEKKPKSWLKSVSAFANGLGGSLFFGIDNDGIVKGLDDVQHVCEAISSKIRDYMDPLPEVEMIPHDIDCLHILQLKVYAGHYTPYYYVGDGQRIAFVRVGDESMPATAEQMVRLVLKGSNKTYDSLHTDYKVEDYSFTILANTFK
;
A
#
# COMPACT_ATOMS: atom_id res chain seq x y z
N MET A 1 21.65 -6.00 16.51
CA MET A 1 22.07 -5.91 15.10
C MET A 1 21.38 -4.71 14.46
N LYS A 2 22.11 -3.87 13.80
CA LYS A 2 21.53 -2.76 13.02
C LYS A 2 21.30 -3.25 11.60
N LEU A 3 20.05 -3.23 11.17
CA LEU A 3 19.67 -3.51 9.78
C LEU A 3 20.05 -2.38 8.79
N ASN A 4 20.72 -1.33 9.28
CA ASN A 4 21.02 -0.11 8.55
C ASN A 4 21.80 -0.29 7.23
N ASN A 5 22.43 -1.44 7.03
CA ASN A 5 23.20 -1.69 5.81
C ASN A 5 22.39 -2.41 4.71
N LEU A 6 21.21 -2.94 5.06
CA LEU A 6 20.36 -3.68 4.10
C LEU A 6 19.07 -2.95 3.75
N ILE A 7 18.63 -2.06 4.62
CA ILE A 7 17.34 -1.36 4.46
C ILE A 7 17.61 0.10 4.80
N SER A 8 18.06 0.86 3.82
CA SER A 8 18.01 2.32 3.94
C SER A 8 16.54 2.73 4.05
N GLU A 9 16.25 3.70 4.90
CA GLU A 9 14.94 4.35 4.94
C GLU A 9 14.59 4.79 3.52
N CYS A 10 13.78 3.99 2.88
CA CYS A 10 13.28 4.32 1.56
C CYS A 10 11.76 4.31 1.61
N THR A 11 11.17 4.90 0.60
CA THR A 11 9.71 5.00 0.43
C THR A 11 8.98 3.65 0.58
N ALA A 12 9.69 2.53 0.39
CA ALA A 12 9.14 1.17 0.37
C ALA A 12 9.14 0.45 1.75
N TYR A 13 9.63 1.08 2.82
CA TYR A 13 9.72 0.42 4.13
C TYR A 13 9.14 1.28 5.24
N ASP A 14 8.60 0.63 6.27
CA ASP A 14 8.12 1.24 7.51
C ASP A 14 8.43 0.31 8.68
N PHE A 15 8.95 0.85 9.78
CA PHE A 15 9.32 0.09 10.97
C PHE A 15 8.33 0.33 12.11
N LYS A 16 7.98 -0.73 12.83
CA LYS A 16 7.11 -0.70 14.00
C LYS A 16 7.70 -1.58 15.09
N VAL A 17 7.84 -1.03 16.29
CA VAL A 17 8.35 -1.78 17.45
C VAL A 17 7.40 -2.94 17.78
N MET A 18 6.09 -2.68 17.72
CA MET A 18 5.04 -3.63 18.02
C MET A 18 3.81 -3.37 17.17
N LEU A 19 2.88 -4.31 17.18
CA LEU A 19 1.57 -4.12 16.57
C LEU A 19 0.66 -3.33 17.53
N GLU A 20 0.23 -2.15 17.10
CA GLU A 20 -0.76 -1.34 17.82
C GLU A 20 -2.19 -1.79 17.48
N GLU A 21 -2.68 -2.83 18.16
CA GLU A 21 -4.00 -3.41 17.90
C GLU A 21 -5.16 -2.45 18.21
N LYS A 22 -4.98 -1.61 19.24
CA LYS A 22 -6.01 -0.62 19.66
C LYS A 22 -6.05 0.62 18.76
N LYS A 23 -5.00 0.85 18.00
CA LYS A 23 -4.87 1.97 17.07
C LYS A 23 -4.46 1.47 15.68
N PRO A 24 -5.31 0.68 15.01
CA PRO A 24 -4.93 0.04 13.75
C PRO A 24 -4.60 1.04 12.65
N LYS A 25 -5.17 2.24 12.69
CA LYS A 25 -4.87 3.31 11.72
C LYS A 25 -3.39 3.68 11.71
N SER A 26 -2.67 3.55 12.83
CA SER A 26 -1.24 3.92 12.94
C SER A 26 -0.35 3.16 11.95
N TRP A 27 -0.72 1.95 11.59
CA TRP A 27 0.03 1.12 10.65
C TRP A 27 -0.77 0.77 9.38
N LEU A 28 -2.11 0.71 9.44
CA LEU A 28 -2.94 0.46 8.25
C LEU A 28 -2.87 1.59 7.22
N LYS A 29 -2.57 2.82 7.64
CA LYS A 29 -2.28 3.91 6.70
C LYS A 29 -1.11 3.58 5.78
N SER A 30 -0.09 2.90 6.28
CA SER A 30 1.05 2.45 5.47
C SER A 30 0.66 1.29 4.54
N VAL A 31 -0.20 0.38 4.99
CA VAL A 31 -0.76 -0.68 4.14
C VAL A 31 -1.54 -0.08 2.96
N SER A 32 -2.41 0.89 3.24
CA SER A 32 -3.14 1.62 2.19
C SER A 32 -2.18 2.31 1.21
N ALA A 33 -1.19 3.04 1.73
CA ALA A 33 -0.24 3.79 0.92
C ALA A 33 0.62 2.87 0.03
N PHE A 34 1.06 1.72 0.53
CA PHE A 34 1.82 0.76 -0.25
C PHE A 34 0.96 0.10 -1.34
N ALA A 35 -0.27 -0.30 -1.00
CA ALA A 35 -1.19 -0.87 -1.98
C ALA A 35 -1.56 0.13 -3.09
N ASN A 36 -1.68 1.41 -2.77
CA ASN A 36 -1.94 2.47 -3.72
C ASN A 36 -0.72 2.87 -4.56
N GLY A 37 0.49 2.52 -4.10
CA GLY A 37 1.74 2.83 -4.76
C GLY A 37 2.37 1.63 -5.47
N LEU A 38 3.65 1.46 -5.23
CA LEU A 38 4.48 0.40 -5.83
C LEU A 38 4.64 -0.83 -4.92
N GLY A 39 3.87 -0.90 -3.83
CA GLY A 39 4.05 -1.87 -2.79
C GLY A 39 5.10 -1.44 -1.77
N GLY A 40 5.33 -2.26 -0.77
CA GLY A 40 6.28 -2.01 0.29
C GLY A 40 6.16 -3.03 1.40
N SER A 41 6.91 -2.81 2.47
CA SER A 41 6.91 -3.71 3.62
C SER A 41 6.84 -2.95 4.93
N LEU A 42 6.03 -3.45 5.86
CA LEU A 42 6.09 -3.06 7.26
C LEU A 42 6.85 -4.15 8.02
N PHE A 43 7.75 -3.73 8.89
CA PHE A 43 8.48 -4.64 9.77
C PHE A 43 8.05 -4.39 11.21
N PHE A 44 7.51 -5.41 11.86
CA PHE A 44 7.13 -5.39 13.25
C PHE A 44 8.22 -6.06 14.10
N GLY A 45 8.58 -5.43 15.21
CA GLY A 45 9.68 -5.86 16.07
C GLY A 45 10.99 -5.12 15.83
N ILE A 46 10.95 -4.01 15.09
CA ILE A 46 12.10 -3.15 14.78
C ILE A 46 11.74 -1.71 15.14
N ASP A 47 12.63 -1.00 15.80
CA ASP A 47 12.44 0.43 16.09
C ASP A 47 12.83 1.33 14.90
N ASN A 48 12.56 2.64 15.04
CA ASN A 48 12.82 3.61 13.99
C ASN A 48 14.32 3.78 13.67
N ASP A 49 15.20 3.38 14.59
CA ASP A 49 16.64 3.40 14.39
C ASP A 49 17.15 2.11 13.71
N GLY A 50 16.25 1.21 13.34
CA GLY A 50 16.56 -0.07 12.73
C GLY A 50 17.10 -1.11 13.72
N ILE A 51 16.88 -0.91 15.03
CA ILE A 51 17.30 -1.86 16.05
C ILE A 51 16.21 -2.91 16.24
N VAL A 52 16.59 -4.18 16.15
CA VAL A 52 15.68 -5.30 16.37
C VAL A 52 15.34 -5.42 17.84
N LYS A 53 14.05 -5.30 18.16
CA LYS A 53 13.51 -5.49 19.53
C LYS A 53 12.87 -6.86 19.69
N GLY A 54 12.35 -7.42 18.60
CA GLY A 54 11.67 -8.70 18.59
C GLY A 54 10.20 -8.61 18.99
N LEU A 55 9.48 -9.68 18.69
CA LEU A 55 8.07 -9.88 19.04
C LEU A 55 7.98 -11.12 19.96
N ASP A 56 7.11 -11.03 20.97
CA ASP A 56 6.92 -12.15 21.91
C ASP A 56 6.09 -13.28 21.30
N ASP A 57 5.07 -12.96 20.52
CA ASP A 57 4.16 -13.92 19.90
C ASP A 57 3.84 -13.50 18.45
N VAL A 58 4.62 -14.03 17.52
CA VAL A 58 4.46 -13.77 16.08
C VAL A 58 3.14 -14.30 15.55
N GLN A 59 2.67 -15.45 16.06
CA GLN A 59 1.41 -16.06 15.64
C GLN A 59 0.23 -15.15 15.96
N HIS A 60 0.18 -14.63 17.18
CA HIS A 60 -0.85 -13.67 17.58
C HIS A 60 -0.82 -12.40 16.71
N VAL A 61 0.38 -11.89 16.43
CA VAL A 61 0.55 -10.70 15.57
C VAL A 61 0.03 -10.97 14.15
N CYS A 62 0.31 -12.13 13.56
CA CYS A 62 -0.22 -12.52 12.25
C CYS A 62 -1.75 -12.57 12.23
N GLU A 63 -2.35 -13.17 13.24
CA GLU A 63 -3.82 -13.28 13.36
C GLU A 63 -4.47 -11.90 13.52
N ALA A 64 -3.90 -11.06 14.37
CA ALA A 64 -4.36 -9.70 14.59
C ALA A 64 -4.24 -8.83 13.32
N ILE A 65 -3.14 -8.93 12.59
CA ILE A 65 -2.96 -8.22 11.31
C ILE A 65 -4.02 -8.65 10.30
N SER A 66 -4.22 -9.95 10.12
CA SER A 66 -5.21 -10.49 9.18
C SER A 66 -6.62 -10.00 9.50
N SER A 67 -7.00 -10.02 10.79
CA SER A 67 -8.29 -9.51 11.24
C SER A 67 -8.45 -8.03 10.96
N LYS A 68 -7.45 -7.21 11.33
CA LYS A 68 -7.52 -5.76 11.14
C LYS A 68 -7.54 -5.35 9.67
N ILE A 69 -6.78 -6.01 8.80
CA ILE A 69 -6.82 -5.74 7.37
C ILE A 69 -8.22 -6.03 6.83
N ARG A 70 -8.82 -7.17 7.18
CA ARG A 70 -10.17 -7.53 6.75
C ARG A 70 -11.23 -6.56 7.24
N ASP A 71 -11.11 -6.08 8.48
CA ASP A 71 -12.12 -5.24 9.11
C ASP A 71 -12.02 -3.76 8.69
N TYR A 72 -10.83 -3.28 8.35
CA TYR A 72 -10.55 -1.86 8.14
C TYR A 72 -10.02 -1.49 6.77
N MET A 73 -9.83 -2.43 5.85
CA MET A 73 -9.35 -2.14 4.49
C MET A 73 -10.39 -2.50 3.43
N ASP A 74 -10.58 -1.62 2.46
CA ASP A 74 -11.47 -1.81 1.33
C ASP A 74 -10.94 -1.10 0.07
N PRO A 75 -10.72 -1.81 -1.04
CA PRO A 75 -10.72 -3.27 -1.19
C PRO A 75 -9.60 -3.94 -0.37
N LEU A 76 -9.67 -5.26 -0.23
CA LEU A 76 -8.62 -6.00 0.48
C LEU A 76 -7.31 -5.97 -0.31
N PRO A 77 -6.22 -5.49 0.29
CA PRO A 77 -4.92 -5.51 -0.37
C PRO A 77 -4.34 -6.92 -0.40
N GLU A 78 -3.51 -7.18 -1.39
CA GLU A 78 -2.71 -8.40 -1.44
C GLU A 78 -1.49 -8.25 -0.54
N VAL A 79 -1.36 -9.12 0.45
CA VAL A 79 -0.31 -9.09 1.44
C VAL A 79 0.30 -10.47 1.67
N GLU A 80 1.54 -10.49 2.11
CA GLU A 80 2.27 -11.69 2.52
C GLU A 80 2.94 -11.43 3.86
N MET A 81 2.80 -12.37 4.79
CA MET A 81 3.42 -12.30 6.11
C MET A 81 4.62 -13.23 6.16
N ILE A 82 5.79 -12.67 6.40
CA ILE A 82 7.06 -13.41 6.38
C ILE A 82 7.73 -13.23 7.73
N PRO A 83 7.76 -14.29 8.59
CA PRO A 83 8.52 -14.24 9.82
C PRO A 83 10.02 -14.35 9.54
N HIS A 84 10.81 -13.63 10.32
CA HIS A 84 12.27 -13.69 10.29
C HIS A 84 12.83 -13.85 11.68
N ASP A 85 13.90 -14.59 11.79
CA ASP A 85 14.67 -14.78 13.02
C ASP A 85 16.02 -14.08 12.89
N ILE A 86 16.27 -13.12 13.77
CA ILE A 86 17.52 -12.34 13.77
C ILE A 86 18.07 -12.35 15.20
N ASP A 87 19.25 -12.97 15.40
CA ASP A 87 19.92 -13.05 16.69
C ASP A 87 19.00 -13.56 17.82
N CYS A 88 18.26 -14.63 17.55
CA CYS A 88 17.27 -15.23 18.47
C CYS A 88 16.06 -14.34 18.78
N LEU A 89 15.87 -13.25 18.06
CA LEU A 89 14.69 -12.40 18.11
C LEU A 89 13.80 -12.65 16.90
N HIS A 90 12.51 -12.70 17.15
CA HIS A 90 11.52 -12.91 16.09
C HIS A 90 10.95 -11.56 15.61
N ILE A 91 10.94 -11.34 14.33
CA ILE A 91 10.29 -10.19 13.70
C ILE A 91 9.32 -10.66 12.63
N LEU A 92 8.40 -9.80 12.24
CA LEU A 92 7.45 -10.08 11.18
C LEU A 92 7.54 -9.01 10.09
N GLN A 93 7.73 -9.46 8.86
CA GLN A 93 7.58 -8.62 7.68
C GLN A 93 6.17 -8.79 7.11
N LEU A 94 5.44 -7.71 7.02
CA LEU A 94 4.18 -7.62 6.27
C LEU A 94 4.49 -6.98 4.92
N LYS A 95 4.60 -7.80 3.90
CA LYS A 95 4.81 -7.36 2.54
C LYS A 95 3.48 -7.04 1.89
N VAL A 96 3.34 -5.82 1.39
CA VAL A 96 2.15 -5.33 0.71
C VAL A 96 2.48 -5.17 -0.77
N TYR A 97 1.71 -5.83 -1.63
CA TYR A 97 1.89 -5.74 -3.06
C TYR A 97 1.19 -4.51 -3.63
N ALA A 98 1.72 -3.98 -4.73
CA ALA A 98 1.06 -2.93 -5.49
C ALA A 98 -0.31 -3.41 -5.95
N GLY A 99 -1.35 -2.69 -5.59
CA GLY A 99 -2.72 -3.08 -5.85
C GLY A 99 -3.19 -2.76 -7.26
N HIS A 100 -4.05 -3.61 -7.80
CA HIS A 100 -4.66 -3.44 -9.14
C HIS A 100 -5.99 -2.70 -9.10
N TYR A 101 -6.62 -2.59 -7.91
CA TYR A 101 -7.96 -2.02 -7.73
C TYR A 101 -7.92 -0.73 -6.91
N THR A 102 -6.92 0.12 -7.17
CA THR A 102 -6.80 1.42 -6.50
C THR A 102 -8.04 2.30 -6.73
N PRO A 103 -8.45 3.12 -5.77
CA PRO A 103 -7.80 3.34 -4.47
C PRO A 103 -8.14 2.28 -3.42
N TYR A 104 -7.16 1.97 -2.57
CA TYR A 104 -7.32 1.16 -1.36
C TYR A 104 -7.52 2.08 -0.18
N TYR A 105 -8.64 1.93 0.52
CA TYR A 105 -9.00 2.81 1.63
C TYR A 105 -8.77 2.16 2.99
N TYR A 106 -8.33 2.96 3.94
CA TYR A 106 -8.58 2.68 5.34
C TYR A 106 -10.02 3.08 5.65
N VAL A 107 -10.79 2.15 6.21
CA VAL A 107 -12.20 2.35 6.56
C VAL A 107 -12.37 2.11 8.05
N GLY A 108 -12.42 3.16 8.84
CA GLY A 108 -12.57 3.09 10.29
C GLY A 108 -12.90 4.44 10.88
N ASP A 109 -13.36 4.45 12.12
CA ASP A 109 -13.70 5.68 12.84
C ASP A 109 -14.69 6.58 12.09
N GLY A 110 -15.57 5.98 11.29
CA GLY A 110 -16.51 6.73 10.43
C GLY A 110 -15.85 7.42 9.24
N GLN A 111 -14.60 7.09 8.95
CA GLN A 111 -13.81 7.69 7.87
C GLN A 111 -13.48 6.66 6.79
N ARG A 112 -13.33 7.15 5.56
CA ARG A 112 -12.86 6.37 4.41
C ARG A 112 -11.74 7.17 3.73
N ILE A 113 -10.50 6.77 3.97
CA ILE A 113 -9.33 7.55 3.57
C ILE A 113 -8.38 6.66 2.77
N ALA A 114 -8.02 7.11 1.56
CA ALA A 114 -6.92 6.53 0.82
C ALA A 114 -5.62 7.25 1.21
N PHE A 115 -4.60 6.48 1.54
CA PHE A 115 -3.27 7.01 1.84
C PHE A 115 -2.33 6.78 0.66
N VAL A 116 -1.36 7.66 0.52
CA VAL A 116 -0.27 7.58 -0.44
C VAL A 116 1.06 7.79 0.26
N ARG A 117 2.10 7.23 -0.31
CA ARG A 117 3.45 7.40 0.22
C ARG A 117 4.07 8.68 -0.32
N VAL A 118 4.50 9.55 0.59
CA VAL A 118 5.23 10.79 0.28
C VAL A 118 6.54 10.74 1.05
N GLY A 119 7.63 10.40 0.36
CA GLY A 119 8.90 10.10 1.02
C GLY A 119 8.77 8.85 1.91
N ASP A 120 9.05 8.99 3.19
CA ASP A 120 8.94 7.96 4.23
C ASP A 120 7.63 8.01 5.02
N GLU A 121 6.72 8.92 4.67
CA GLU A 121 5.44 9.09 5.36
C GLU A 121 4.26 8.59 4.52
N SER A 122 3.24 8.11 5.22
CA SER A 122 1.93 7.77 4.64
C SER A 122 0.94 8.88 4.93
N MET A 123 0.51 9.59 3.91
CA MET A 123 -0.35 10.77 3.99
C MET A 123 -1.67 10.55 3.26
N PRO A 124 -2.77 11.18 3.69
CA PRO A 124 -4.01 11.16 2.94
C PRO A 124 -3.80 11.67 1.51
N ALA A 125 -4.38 10.97 0.54
CA ALA A 125 -4.30 11.36 -0.86
C ALA A 125 -5.01 12.69 -1.11
N THR A 126 -4.37 13.56 -1.88
CA THR A 126 -4.99 14.80 -2.36
C THR A 126 -6.06 14.49 -3.43
N ALA A 127 -6.88 15.48 -3.76
CA ALA A 127 -7.90 15.30 -4.81
C ALA A 127 -7.29 14.88 -6.15
N GLU A 128 -6.15 15.46 -6.53
CA GLU A 128 -5.43 15.08 -7.75
C GLU A 128 -4.89 13.64 -7.69
N GLN A 129 -4.31 13.27 -6.56
CA GLN A 129 -3.83 11.89 -6.35
C GLN A 129 -4.98 10.89 -6.36
N MET A 130 -6.14 11.23 -5.82
CA MET A 130 -7.34 10.40 -5.89
C MET A 130 -7.78 10.14 -7.33
N VAL A 131 -7.79 11.17 -8.17
CA VAL A 131 -8.11 11.01 -9.61
C VAL A 131 -7.13 10.03 -10.27
N ARG A 132 -5.83 10.16 -10.00
CA ARG A 132 -4.81 9.25 -10.54
C ARG A 132 -5.01 7.81 -10.06
N LEU A 133 -5.34 7.60 -8.79
CA LEU A 133 -5.60 6.28 -8.23
C LEU A 133 -6.84 5.63 -8.87
N VAL A 134 -7.91 6.37 -9.06
CA VAL A 134 -9.13 5.88 -9.73
C VAL A 134 -8.85 5.48 -11.17
N LEU A 135 -8.10 6.28 -11.90
CA LEU A 135 -7.71 5.97 -13.28
C LEU A 135 -6.81 4.73 -13.36
N LYS A 136 -5.83 4.62 -12.47
CA LYS A 136 -4.95 3.46 -12.36
C LYS A 136 -5.75 2.17 -12.08
N GLY A 137 -6.67 2.22 -11.13
CA GLY A 137 -7.49 1.07 -10.75
C GLY A 137 -8.49 0.64 -11.82
N SER A 138 -8.86 1.56 -12.70
CA SER A 138 -9.73 1.30 -13.85
C SER A 138 -8.96 0.87 -15.11
N ASN A 139 -7.62 0.75 -15.06
CA ASN A 139 -6.73 0.55 -16.20
C ASN A 139 -6.94 1.58 -17.31
N LYS A 140 -7.25 2.83 -16.93
CA LYS A 140 -7.50 3.93 -17.85
C LYS A 140 -6.44 5.01 -17.66
N THR A 141 -6.08 5.65 -18.75
CA THR A 141 -5.31 6.88 -18.77
C THR A 141 -6.24 8.05 -19.09
N TYR A 142 -5.77 9.29 -18.93
CA TYR A 142 -6.54 10.47 -19.35
C TYR A 142 -6.93 10.40 -20.83
N ASP A 143 -6.06 9.84 -21.67
CA ASP A 143 -6.27 9.71 -23.11
C ASP A 143 -7.30 8.63 -23.46
N SER A 144 -7.59 7.72 -22.54
CA SER A 144 -8.57 6.64 -22.73
C SER A 144 -9.89 6.92 -22.01
N LEU A 145 -10.06 8.10 -21.41
CA LEU A 145 -11.36 8.52 -20.87
C LEU A 145 -12.37 8.64 -21.99
N HIS A 146 -13.58 8.11 -21.73
CA HIS A 146 -14.66 8.18 -22.71
C HIS A 146 -14.90 9.63 -23.17
N THR A 147 -14.74 9.84 -24.45
CA THR A 147 -15.36 10.96 -25.13
C THR A 147 -16.81 10.57 -25.47
N ASP A 148 -17.70 11.54 -25.59
CA ASP A 148 -19.09 11.31 -25.97
C ASP A 148 -19.23 10.79 -27.42
N TYR A 149 -18.10 10.59 -28.11
CA TYR A 149 -18.03 10.08 -29.48
C TYR A 149 -17.89 8.56 -29.48
N LYS A 150 -18.73 7.91 -30.26
CA LYS A 150 -18.60 6.46 -30.54
C LYS A 150 -17.48 6.23 -31.53
N VAL A 151 -16.88 5.04 -31.51
CA VAL A 151 -15.84 4.64 -32.47
C VAL A 151 -16.31 4.81 -33.92
N GLU A 152 -17.59 4.66 -34.16
CA GLU A 152 -18.25 4.84 -35.47
C GLU A 152 -18.19 6.27 -35.99
N ASP A 153 -18.00 7.25 -35.11
CA ASP A 153 -17.88 8.66 -35.47
C ASP A 153 -16.49 9.04 -36.01
N TYR A 154 -15.52 8.13 -35.89
CA TYR A 154 -14.19 8.34 -36.44
C TYR A 154 -14.06 7.76 -37.86
N SER A 155 -13.61 8.58 -38.78
CA SER A 155 -13.32 8.14 -40.13
C SER A 155 -12.06 7.30 -40.16
N PHE A 156 -12.18 6.04 -40.52
CA PHE A 156 -11.04 5.14 -40.74
C PHE A 156 -10.07 5.65 -41.82
N THR A 157 -10.54 6.50 -42.72
CA THR A 157 -9.72 7.15 -43.72
C THR A 157 -8.64 8.04 -43.15
N ILE A 158 -8.96 8.75 -42.04
CA ILE A 158 -7.99 9.61 -41.33
C ILE A 158 -6.93 8.74 -40.68
N LEU A 159 -7.32 7.64 -40.02
CA LEU A 159 -6.39 6.71 -39.40
C LEU A 159 -5.44 6.06 -40.43
N ALA A 160 -5.96 5.64 -41.58
CA ALA A 160 -5.16 5.08 -42.66
C ALA A 160 -4.12 6.09 -43.17
N ASN A 161 -4.45 7.36 -43.28
CA ASN A 161 -3.53 8.42 -43.72
C ASN A 161 -2.46 8.75 -42.65
N THR A 162 -2.75 8.52 -41.39
CA THR A 162 -1.81 8.79 -40.29
C THR A 162 -0.70 7.75 -40.23
N PHE A 163 -0.94 6.53 -40.68
CA PHE A 163 -0.01 5.40 -40.68
C PHE A 163 0.72 5.14 -41.99
N LYS A 164 0.57 6.00 -42.97
CA LYS A 164 1.30 5.89 -44.23
C LYS A 164 2.67 6.57 -44.17
#